data_f12e7d5b5d94bf9762e5062537b4587c
#
_entry.id   f12e7d5b5d94bf9762e5062537b4587c
#
_cell.length_a   1.000
_cell.length_b   1.000
_cell.length_c   1.000
_cell.angle_alpha   90.00
_cell.angle_beta   90.00
_cell.angle_gamma   90.00
#
_symmetry.space_group_name_H-M   'P 1'
#
loop_
_entity.id
_entity.type
_entity.pdbx_description
1 polymer ?
#
loop_
_entity_poly.entity_id
_entity_poly.type
_entity_poly.pdbx_seq_one_letter_code
_entity_poly.pdbx_strand_id
1 'polypeptide(L)'
;MFMNKDQNLINEFAIKTLKENLNVMYAQIWREGQLTAEYKRMPVKTRLNTWSACKGVVSCAVGIALDEGLIQLDEKIVDIFPEYIPEKTEGYLGDVTLEKMLTMTTGLESSLFFCDWPERYTTPDWIRSVSYTHLRAHETPEH
;
A
#
# COMPACT_ATOMS: atom_id res chain seq x y z
N MET A 1 21.00 29.24 -8.54
CA MET A 1 20.16 29.54 -9.73
C MET A 1 18.90 28.66 -9.84
N PHE A 2 18.93 27.40 -9.44
CA PHE A 2 17.77 26.49 -9.47
C PHE A 2 16.67 26.84 -8.45
N MET A 3 17.02 27.27 -7.23
CA MET A 3 16.05 27.56 -6.16
C MET A 3 14.97 28.57 -6.57
N ASN A 4 15.33 29.62 -7.35
CA ASN A 4 14.35 30.62 -7.75
C ASN A 4 13.36 30.08 -8.80
N LYS A 5 13.82 29.21 -9.71
CA LYS A 5 12.97 28.59 -10.73
C LYS A 5 11.99 27.58 -10.10
N ASP A 6 12.47 26.78 -9.16
CA ASP A 6 11.64 25.79 -8.48
C ASP A 6 10.61 26.46 -7.56
N GLN A 7 10.98 27.56 -6.89
CA GLN A 7 10.05 28.35 -6.10
C GLN A 7 8.94 28.97 -6.96
N ASN A 8 9.27 29.48 -8.14
CA ASN A 8 8.27 30.00 -9.08
C ASN A 8 7.34 28.88 -9.56
N LEU A 9 7.89 27.73 -9.94
CA LEU A 9 7.11 26.57 -10.39
C LEU A 9 6.12 26.12 -9.32
N ILE A 10 6.54 26.00 -8.06
CA ILE A 10 5.67 25.54 -7.00
C ILE A 10 4.60 26.58 -6.62
N ASN A 11 4.92 27.88 -6.78
CA ASN A 11 3.96 28.96 -6.59
C ASN A 11 2.87 28.95 -7.70
N GLU A 12 3.26 28.77 -8.96
CA GLU A 12 2.32 28.61 -10.08
C GLU A 12 1.43 27.37 -9.89
N PHE A 13 2.03 26.26 -9.48
CA PHE A 13 1.30 25.05 -9.13
C PHE A 13 0.27 25.32 -8.00
N ALA A 14 0.69 25.97 -6.92
CA ALA A 14 -0.19 26.31 -5.80
C ALA A 14 -1.38 27.18 -6.24
N ILE A 15 -1.13 28.21 -7.06
CA ILE A 15 -2.18 29.07 -7.60
C ILE A 15 -3.16 28.25 -8.47
N LYS A 16 -2.64 27.37 -9.33
CA LYS A 16 -3.45 26.52 -10.20
C LYS A 16 -4.31 25.56 -9.38
N THR A 17 -3.77 24.88 -8.37
CA THR A 17 -4.54 23.98 -7.52
C THR A 17 -5.66 24.68 -6.77
N LEU A 18 -5.45 25.92 -6.32
CA LEU A 18 -6.47 26.72 -5.68
C LEU A 18 -7.58 27.15 -6.66
N LYS A 19 -7.20 27.58 -7.87
CA LYS A 19 -8.16 27.97 -8.92
C LYS A 19 -9.04 26.80 -9.39
N GLU A 20 -8.46 25.61 -9.50
CA GLU A 20 -9.15 24.40 -9.92
C GLU A 20 -9.81 23.64 -8.75
N ASN A 21 -9.80 24.22 -7.55
CA ASN A 21 -10.37 23.61 -6.33
C ASN A 21 -9.84 22.22 -6.02
N LEU A 22 -8.55 21.98 -6.28
CA LEU A 22 -7.89 20.72 -5.97
C LEU A 22 -7.40 20.68 -4.52
N ASN A 23 -7.65 19.57 -3.84
CA ASN A 23 -7.26 19.38 -2.43
C ASN A 23 -5.80 18.93 -2.27
N VAL A 24 -4.86 19.74 -2.78
CA VAL A 24 -3.44 19.50 -2.53
C VAL A 24 -3.03 20.16 -1.22
N MET A 25 -2.54 19.38 -0.26
CA MET A 25 -2.14 19.87 1.08
C MET A 25 -0.67 20.21 1.16
N TYR A 26 0.17 19.42 0.52
CA TYR A 26 1.62 19.59 0.46
C TYR A 26 2.13 19.23 -0.93
N ALA A 27 3.14 19.96 -1.38
CA ALA A 27 3.94 19.59 -2.55
C ALA A 27 5.39 20.01 -2.32
N GLN A 28 6.32 19.22 -2.81
CA GLN A 28 7.77 19.46 -2.66
C GLN A 28 8.49 19.20 -3.97
N ILE A 29 9.53 19.98 -4.21
CA ILE A 29 10.48 19.73 -5.30
C ILE A 29 11.82 19.39 -4.67
N TRP A 30 12.32 18.22 -5.03
CA TRP A 30 13.63 17.72 -4.61
C TRP A 30 14.55 17.62 -5.81
N ARG A 31 15.79 18.06 -5.67
CA ARG A 31 16.85 17.90 -6.66
C ARG A 31 18.11 17.41 -5.98
N GLU A 32 18.66 16.32 -6.49
CA GLU A 32 19.90 15.75 -5.96
C GLU A 32 19.87 15.56 -4.43
N GLY A 33 18.73 15.06 -3.92
CA GLY A 33 18.52 14.82 -2.49
C GLY A 33 18.27 16.07 -1.63
N GLN A 34 18.18 17.28 -2.24
CA GLN A 34 17.92 18.52 -1.52
C GLN A 34 16.52 19.07 -1.81
N LEU A 35 15.83 19.50 -0.76
CA LEU A 35 14.55 20.20 -0.90
C LEU A 35 14.80 21.62 -1.46
N THR A 36 14.34 21.88 -2.68
CA THR A 36 14.54 23.18 -3.37
C THR A 36 13.34 24.09 -3.32
N ALA A 37 12.12 23.55 -3.22
CA ALA A 37 10.90 24.32 -3.02
C ALA A 37 9.80 23.48 -2.36
N GLU A 38 8.92 24.13 -1.62
CA GLU A 38 7.75 23.47 -1.05
C GLU A 38 6.52 24.37 -1.00
N TYR A 39 5.35 23.72 -1.10
CA TYR A 39 4.03 24.29 -0.86
C TYR A 39 3.34 23.60 0.29
N LYS A 40 2.82 24.38 1.22
CA LYS A 40 2.10 23.91 2.40
C LYS A 40 0.79 24.67 2.56
N ARG A 41 -0.31 23.96 2.45
CA ARG A 41 -1.66 24.51 2.72
C ARG A 41 -2.08 24.32 4.17
N MET A 42 -1.52 23.31 4.84
CA MET A 42 -1.81 22.96 6.22
C MET A 42 -0.65 23.33 7.15
N PRO A 43 -0.89 23.56 8.45
CA PRO A 43 0.19 23.75 9.42
C PRO A 43 1.20 22.60 9.38
N VAL A 44 2.48 22.90 9.53
CA VAL A 44 3.63 21.98 9.36
C VAL A 44 3.53 20.69 10.19
N LYS A 45 2.84 20.72 11.33
CA LYS A 45 2.70 19.56 12.22
C LYS A 45 1.41 18.77 12.01
N THR A 46 0.62 19.09 10.99
CA THR A 46 -0.61 18.34 10.72
C THR A 46 -0.26 16.96 10.19
N ARG A 47 -0.74 15.92 10.89
CA ARG A 47 -0.63 14.54 10.42
C ARG A 47 -1.81 14.23 9.53
N LEU A 48 -1.54 13.74 8.33
CA LEU A 48 -2.55 13.29 7.37
C LEU A 48 -2.46 11.79 7.21
N ASN A 49 -3.62 11.17 6.99
CA ASN A 49 -3.64 9.76 6.62
C ASN A 49 -3.13 9.61 5.18
N THR A 50 -2.08 8.85 5.01
CA THR A 50 -1.45 8.63 3.69
C THR A 50 -2.13 7.55 2.87
N TRP A 51 -3.05 6.79 3.48
CA TRP A 51 -3.75 5.69 2.82
C TRP A 51 -2.77 4.76 2.08
N SER A 52 -3.07 4.42 0.84
CA SER A 52 -2.24 3.51 0.03
C SER A 52 -0.85 4.06 -0.33
N ALA A 53 -0.57 5.34 -0.12
CA ALA A 53 0.79 5.87 -0.30
C ALA A 53 1.82 5.20 0.65
N CYS A 54 1.37 4.69 1.82
CA CYS A 54 2.23 3.91 2.71
C CYS A 54 2.75 2.61 2.09
N LYS A 55 2.09 2.06 1.05
CA LYS A 55 2.57 0.87 0.34
C LYS A 55 3.94 1.08 -0.30
N GLY A 56 4.25 2.31 -0.74
CA GLY A 56 5.58 2.65 -1.24
C GLY A 56 6.66 2.51 -0.17
N VAL A 57 6.37 2.91 1.07
CA VAL A 57 7.28 2.74 2.21
C VAL A 57 7.47 1.26 2.53
N VAL A 58 6.38 0.48 2.53
CA VAL A 58 6.45 -0.98 2.74
C VAL A 58 7.27 -1.65 1.65
N SER A 59 7.08 -1.26 0.38
CA SER A 59 7.86 -1.79 -0.74
C SER A 59 9.37 -1.52 -0.59
N CYS A 60 9.75 -0.33 -0.13
CA CYS A 60 11.15 -0.01 0.17
C CYS A 60 11.70 -0.89 1.32
N ALA A 61 10.91 -1.10 2.39
CA ALA A 61 11.32 -1.96 3.50
C ALA A 61 11.51 -3.42 3.05
N VAL A 62 10.61 -3.92 2.19
CA VAL A 62 10.76 -5.25 1.58
C VAL A 62 12.03 -5.32 0.72
N GLY A 63 12.32 -4.28 -0.08
CA GLY A 63 13.55 -4.22 -0.88
C GLY A 63 14.82 -4.31 -0.02
N ILE A 64 14.85 -3.63 1.13
CA ILE A 64 15.96 -3.72 2.09
C ILE A 64 16.08 -5.15 2.65
N ALA A 65 14.97 -5.76 3.04
CA ALA A 65 14.97 -7.12 3.58
C ALA A 65 15.42 -8.16 2.53
N LEU A 66 15.11 -7.95 1.25
CA LEU A 66 15.62 -8.77 0.14
C LEU A 66 17.13 -8.62 -0.04
N ASP A 67 17.65 -7.39 -0.01
CA ASP A 67 19.09 -7.10 -0.11
C ASP A 67 19.87 -7.70 1.07
N GLU A 68 19.28 -7.74 2.25
CA GLU A 68 19.85 -8.36 3.44
C GLU A 68 19.68 -9.89 3.48
N GLY A 69 18.99 -10.48 2.51
CA GLY A 69 18.74 -11.92 2.42
C GLY A 69 17.80 -12.47 3.49
N LEU A 70 16.98 -11.61 4.10
CA LEU A 70 16.03 -11.99 5.16
C LEU A 70 14.75 -12.64 4.59
N ILE A 71 14.40 -12.33 3.36
CA ILE A 71 13.21 -12.84 2.66
C ILE A 71 13.51 -13.04 1.17
N GLN A 72 12.66 -13.80 0.49
CA GLN A 72 12.72 -14.01 -0.97
C GLN A 72 11.35 -13.67 -1.58
N LEU A 73 11.33 -13.21 -2.83
CA LEU A 73 10.08 -12.85 -3.51
C LEU A 73 9.18 -14.04 -3.80
N ASP A 74 9.75 -15.20 -4.01
CA ASP A 74 9.07 -16.47 -4.28
C ASP A 74 8.66 -17.24 -3.02
N GLU A 75 9.01 -16.74 -1.82
CA GLU A 75 8.54 -17.31 -0.57
C GLU A 75 7.02 -17.29 -0.50
N LYS A 76 6.44 -18.42 -0.12
CA LYS A 76 5.00 -18.59 0.00
C LYS A 76 4.51 -18.09 1.35
N ILE A 77 3.38 -17.40 1.34
CA ILE A 77 2.77 -16.86 2.56
C ILE A 77 2.40 -17.96 3.55
N VAL A 78 2.03 -19.14 3.07
CA VAL A 78 1.74 -20.31 3.90
C VAL A 78 2.96 -20.80 4.70
N ASP A 79 4.16 -20.59 4.18
CA ASP A 79 5.41 -20.98 4.84
C ASP A 79 5.88 -19.89 5.83
N ILE A 80 5.57 -18.63 5.55
CA ILE A 80 5.93 -17.49 6.43
C ILE A 80 5.01 -17.41 7.65
N PHE A 81 3.72 -17.70 7.48
CA PHE A 81 2.68 -17.58 8.52
C PHE A 81 1.89 -18.88 8.71
N PRO A 82 2.54 -20.02 9.00
CA PRO A 82 1.84 -21.30 9.08
C PRO A 82 0.74 -21.34 10.15
N GLU A 83 0.88 -20.59 11.24
CA GLU A 83 -0.09 -20.52 12.34
C GLU A 83 -1.40 -19.81 11.98
N TYR A 84 -1.40 -19.06 10.87
CA TYR A 84 -2.57 -18.35 10.36
C TYR A 84 -3.28 -19.08 9.22
N ILE A 85 -2.73 -20.20 8.79
CA ILE A 85 -3.26 -20.96 7.66
C ILE A 85 -4.25 -21.98 8.14
N PRO A 86 -5.48 -22.09 7.56
CA PRO A 86 -6.42 -23.14 7.88
C PRO A 86 -5.85 -24.53 7.60
N GLU A 87 -6.23 -25.52 8.42
CA GLU A 87 -5.80 -26.94 8.25
C GLU A 87 -6.14 -27.50 6.86
N LYS A 88 -7.21 -27.01 6.24
CA LYS A 88 -7.57 -27.32 4.85
C LYS A 88 -7.36 -26.08 4.00
N THR A 89 -6.17 -25.92 3.49
CA THR A 89 -5.85 -24.96 2.43
C THR A 89 -6.22 -25.59 1.09
N GLU A 90 -7.45 -25.40 0.66
CA GLU A 90 -7.83 -25.73 -0.72
C GLU A 90 -7.61 -24.51 -1.60
N GLY A 91 -7.03 -24.74 -2.78
CA GLY A 91 -6.91 -23.73 -3.80
C GLY A 91 -5.61 -22.91 -3.75
N TYR A 92 -5.69 -21.75 -4.31
CA TYR A 92 -4.52 -20.95 -4.70
C TYR A 92 -3.77 -20.25 -3.54
N LEU A 93 -4.28 -20.28 -2.30
CA LEU A 93 -3.55 -19.67 -1.16
C LEU A 93 -2.15 -20.29 -1.00
N GLY A 94 -2.02 -21.61 -1.24
CA GLY A 94 -0.74 -22.28 -1.26
C GLY A 94 0.24 -21.80 -2.34
N ASP A 95 -0.23 -21.02 -3.32
CA ASP A 95 0.57 -20.48 -4.40
C ASP A 95 0.77 -18.97 -4.29
N VAL A 96 0.26 -18.32 -3.23
CA VAL A 96 0.47 -16.90 -2.99
C VAL A 96 1.88 -16.68 -2.49
N THR A 97 2.68 -15.96 -3.27
CA THR A 97 4.05 -15.56 -2.92
C THR A 97 4.09 -14.11 -2.46
N LEU A 98 5.20 -13.71 -1.86
CA LEU A 98 5.48 -12.32 -1.50
C LEU A 98 5.39 -11.40 -2.73
N GLU A 99 5.92 -11.83 -3.90
CA GLU A 99 5.81 -11.09 -5.16
C GLU A 99 4.34 -10.86 -5.55
N LYS A 100 3.50 -11.90 -5.50
CA LYS A 100 2.07 -11.78 -5.82
C LYS A 100 1.36 -10.80 -4.89
N MET A 101 1.73 -10.75 -3.62
CA MET A 101 1.19 -9.76 -2.68
C MET A 101 1.62 -8.34 -3.04
N LEU A 102 2.90 -8.11 -3.30
CA LEU A 102 3.45 -6.80 -3.64
C LEU A 102 2.88 -6.25 -4.96
N THR A 103 2.66 -7.13 -5.93
CA THR A 103 2.10 -6.77 -7.24
C THR A 103 0.58 -6.77 -7.29
N MET A 104 -0.09 -7.07 -6.17
CA MET A 104 -1.55 -7.16 -6.06
C MET A 104 -2.17 -8.19 -7.03
N THR A 105 -1.47 -9.28 -7.30
CA THR A 105 -1.88 -10.37 -8.22
C THR A 105 -2.19 -11.67 -7.48
N THR A 106 -2.66 -11.57 -6.25
CA THR A 106 -2.98 -12.72 -5.40
C THR A 106 -4.17 -13.55 -5.90
N GLY A 107 -4.97 -13.04 -6.82
CA GLY A 107 -6.15 -13.73 -7.34
C GLY A 107 -7.37 -13.71 -6.42
N LEU A 108 -7.36 -12.88 -5.37
CA LEU A 108 -8.50 -12.70 -4.48
C LEU A 108 -9.66 -12.03 -5.22
N GLU A 109 -10.85 -12.58 -5.10
CA GLU A 109 -12.05 -12.06 -5.78
C GLU A 109 -12.48 -10.70 -5.18
N SER A 110 -12.33 -10.53 -3.88
CA SER A 110 -12.71 -9.30 -3.20
C SER A 110 -11.69 -8.93 -2.12
N SER A 111 -11.65 -7.65 -1.78
CA SER A 111 -10.83 -7.14 -0.69
C SER A 111 -11.63 -7.06 0.59
N LEU A 112 -11.15 -7.69 1.67
CA LEU A 112 -11.74 -7.55 3.01
C LEU A 112 -11.81 -6.07 3.44
N PHE A 113 -10.85 -5.26 3.02
CA PHE A 113 -10.79 -3.86 3.40
C PHE A 113 -11.90 -2.99 2.78
N PHE A 114 -12.36 -3.34 1.57
CA PHE A 114 -13.38 -2.59 0.83
C PHE A 114 -14.73 -3.30 0.76
N CYS A 115 -14.92 -4.39 1.52
CA CYS A 115 -16.20 -5.06 1.62
C CYS A 115 -17.03 -4.50 2.79
N ASP A 116 -18.35 -4.71 2.74
CA ASP A 116 -19.28 -4.29 3.80
C ASP A 116 -19.35 -5.29 4.97
N TRP A 117 -18.35 -6.13 5.13
CA TRP A 117 -18.31 -7.12 6.20
C TRP A 117 -18.05 -6.45 7.54
N PRO A 118 -18.89 -6.70 8.55
CA PRO A 118 -18.74 -6.13 9.89
C PRO A 118 -17.41 -6.49 10.55
N GLU A 119 -16.85 -7.65 10.22
CA GLU A 119 -15.60 -8.18 10.76
C GLU A 119 -14.42 -7.23 10.53
N ARG A 120 -14.42 -6.47 9.43
CA ARG A 120 -13.36 -5.49 9.15
C ARG A 120 -13.21 -4.42 10.25
N TYR A 121 -14.26 -4.17 11.02
CA TYR A 121 -14.25 -3.17 12.09
C TYR A 121 -13.98 -3.75 13.47
N THR A 122 -14.15 -5.05 13.63
CA THR A 122 -14.16 -5.72 14.93
C THR A 122 -13.07 -6.75 15.10
N THR A 123 -12.43 -7.20 14.00
CA THR A 123 -11.38 -8.22 14.09
C THR A 123 -10.14 -7.69 14.82
N PRO A 124 -9.68 -8.39 15.86
CA PRO A 124 -8.41 -8.07 16.51
C PRO A 124 -7.20 -8.60 15.73
N ASP A 125 -7.41 -9.53 14.81
CA ASP A 125 -6.37 -10.24 14.06
C ASP A 125 -6.67 -10.19 12.56
N TRP A 126 -6.07 -9.23 11.90
CA TRP A 126 -6.24 -9.01 10.46
C TRP A 126 -5.61 -10.10 9.61
N ILE A 127 -4.47 -10.68 10.04
CA ILE A 127 -3.78 -11.73 9.29
C ILE A 127 -4.68 -12.95 9.23
N ARG A 128 -5.19 -13.38 10.38
CA ARG A 128 -6.14 -14.50 10.46
C ARG A 128 -7.40 -14.23 9.65
N SER A 129 -8.01 -13.07 9.80
CA SER A 129 -9.22 -12.71 9.05
C SER A 129 -8.99 -12.77 7.54
N VAL A 130 -7.89 -12.23 7.04
CA VAL A 130 -7.56 -12.30 5.60
C VAL A 130 -7.38 -13.75 5.17
N SER A 131 -6.64 -14.56 5.90
CA SER A 131 -6.35 -15.95 5.55
C SER A 131 -7.62 -16.83 5.52
N TYR A 132 -8.59 -16.59 6.41
CA TYR A 132 -9.83 -17.36 6.48
C TYR A 132 -10.93 -16.85 5.54
N THR A 133 -11.02 -15.56 5.33
CA THR A 133 -12.14 -14.95 4.62
C THR A 133 -12.00 -15.06 3.11
N HIS A 134 -10.79 -15.01 2.61
CA HIS A 134 -10.51 -15.08 1.17
C HIS A 134 -10.48 -16.50 0.59
N LEU A 135 -10.53 -17.53 1.44
CA LEU A 135 -10.60 -18.94 1.02
C LEU A 135 -11.97 -19.35 0.45
N ARG A 136 -12.99 -18.49 0.54
CA ARG A 136 -14.32 -18.77 -0.03
C ARG A 136 -14.46 -18.36 -1.49
N ALA A 137 -13.44 -17.78 -2.11
CA ALA A 137 -13.47 -17.38 -3.49
C ALA A 137 -13.03 -18.51 -4.40
N HIS A 138 -13.93 -18.99 -5.21
CA HIS A 138 -13.89 -19.99 -6.28
C HIS A 138 -14.33 -21.40 -5.93
N GLU A 139 -15.59 -21.53 -5.55
CA GLU A 139 -16.35 -22.57 -6.22
C GLU A 139 -16.81 -21.96 -7.56
N THR A 140 -16.10 -22.26 -8.64
CA THR A 140 -16.64 -22.05 -9.97
C THR A 140 -17.94 -22.85 -10.04
N PRO A 141 -19.08 -22.26 -10.38
CA PRO A 141 -20.25 -23.06 -10.66
C PRO A 141 -19.90 -23.88 -11.91
N GLU A 142 -19.73 -25.18 -11.70
CA GLU A 142 -19.74 -26.12 -12.82
C GLU A 142 -21.09 -26.00 -13.50
N HIS A 143 -21.06 -25.60 -14.75
CA HIS A 143 -22.21 -25.65 -15.65
C HIS A 143 -22.41 -27.09 -16.16
#